data_7e81002e3b3e0b7b168bcf69779a2d62
#
_entry.id   7e81002e3b3e0b7b168bcf69779a2d62
#
_cell.length_a   1.000
_cell.length_b   1.000
_cell.length_c   1.000
_cell.angle_alpha   90.00
_cell.angle_beta   90.00
_cell.angle_gamma   90.00
#
_symmetry.space_group_name_H-M   'P 1'
#
loop_
_entity.id
_entity.type
_entity.pdbx_description
1 polymer ?
#
loop_
_entity_poly.entity_id
_entity_poly.type
_entity_poly.pdbx_seq_one_letter_code
_entity_poly.pdbx_strand_id
1 'polypeptide(L)'
;MKKIINTPHAPAPIGPYSQAILKGGMLFTSGQIALDPASGDLVLDSIEKETTQVMENLKAVLSEAGMDFSHVLKTSIFLSDMQNFAKVNAVYAAYFNEATAPARETVEVANLPKYVNVEISMVAAL
;
A
#
# COMPACT_ATOMS: atom_id res chain seq x y z
N MET A 1 -12.87 -19.44 -7.02
CA MET A 1 -11.57 -19.38 -7.70
C MET A 1 -10.97 -18.00 -7.52
N LYS A 2 -9.70 -17.93 -7.18
CA LYS A 2 -9.05 -16.62 -6.98
C LYS A 2 -8.75 -15.96 -8.32
N LYS A 3 -8.87 -14.63 -8.35
CA LYS A 3 -8.50 -13.81 -9.51
C LYS A 3 -7.23 -13.02 -9.18
N ILE A 4 -6.23 -13.11 -10.06
CA ILE A 4 -5.00 -12.32 -9.94
C ILE A 4 -5.31 -10.89 -10.40
N ILE A 5 -4.96 -9.92 -9.57
CA ILE A 5 -5.04 -8.50 -9.91
C ILE A 5 -3.64 -8.04 -10.31
N ASN A 6 -3.53 -7.44 -11.48
CA ASN A 6 -2.28 -6.95 -12.01
C ASN A 6 -2.52 -5.70 -12.84
N THR A 7 -1.76 -4.64 -12.56
CA THR A 7 -1.86 -3.37 -13.27
C THR A 7 -0.46 -2.82 -13.57
N PRO A 8 -0.25 -2.21 -14.76
CA PRO A 8 1.03 -1.55 -15.06
C PRO A 8 1.19 -0.22 -14.30
N HIS A 9 0.14 0.25 -13.61
CA HIS A 9 0.16 1.50 -12.83
C HIS A 9 0.62 1.30 -11.39
N ALA A 10 1.04 0.09 -11.04
CA ALA A 10 1.71 -0.23 -9.79
C ALA A 10 2.95 -1.07 -10.11
N PRO A 11 3.93 -1.15 -9.19
CA PRO A 11 5.16 -1.89 -9.45
C PRO A 11 4.90 -3.36 -9.80
N ALA A 12 5.57 -3.85 -10.84
CA ALA A 12 5.51 -5.26 -11.20
C ALA A 12 6.10 -6.13 -10.07
N PRO A 13 5.53 -7.32 -9.82
CA PRO A 13 6.12 -8.25 -8.86
C PRO A 13 7.53 -8.67 -9.28
N ILE A 14 8.45 -8.69 -8.33
CA ILE A 14 9.84 -9.09 -8.55
C ILE A 14 10.14 -10.48 -7.99
N GLY A 15 9.11 -11.28 -7.78
CA GLY A 15 9.23 -12.63 -7.24
C GLY A 15 7.93 -13.40 -7.42
N PRO A 16 7.79 -14.57 -6.78
CA PRO A 16 6.62 -15.43 -6.94
C PRO A 16 5.43 -14.93 -6.09
N TYR A 17 4.93 -13.73 -6.40
CA TYR A 17 3.75 -13.16 -5.73
C TYR A 17 2.97 -12.29 -6.72
N SER A 18 1.71 -12.03 -6.42
CA SER A 18 0.83 -11.16 -7.19
C SER A 18 0.71 -9.81 -6.50
N GLN A 19 0.38 -8.76 -7.25
CA GLN A 19 0.10 -7.45 -6.65
C GLN A 19 -1.09 -7.54 -5.70
N ALA A 20 -2.12 -8.27 -6.06
CA ALA A 20 -3.26 -8.55 -5.20
C ALA A 20 -4.03 -9.78 -5.68
N ILE A 21 -4.84 -10.33 -4.78
CA ILE A 21 -5.74 -11.46 -5.06
C ILE A 21 -7.15 -11.02 -4.71
N LEU A 22 -8.08 -11.29 -5.63
CA LEU A 22 -9.52 -11.07 -5.43
C LEU A 22 -10.22 -12.42 -5.35
N LYS A 23 -10.98 -12.65 -4.29
CA LYS A 23 -11.81 -13.85 -4.15
C LYS A 23 -13.01 -13.55 -3.26
N GLY A 24 -14.21 -13.95 -3.72
CA GLY A 24 -15.43 -13.78 -2.95
C GLY A 24 -15.73 -12.33 -2.59
N GLY A 25 -15.36 -11.39 -3.48
CA GLY A 25 -15.53 -9.96 -3.22
C GLY A 25 -14.47 -9.37 -2.28
N MET A 26 -13.52 -10.18 -1.79
CA MET A 26 -12.46 -9.74 -0.90
C MET A 26 -11.16 -9.57 -1.68
N LEU A 27 -10.47 -8.46 -1.45
CA LEU A 27 -9.17 -8.17 -2.04
C LEU A 27 -8.08 -8.20 -0.97
N PHE A 28 -7.00 -8.90 -1.27
CA PHE A 28 -5.81 -8.97 -0.42
C PHE A 28 -4.63 -8.44 -1.24
N THR A 29 -4.05 -7.31 -0.83
CA THR A 29 -2.89 -6.76 -1.55
C THR A 29 -1.59 -7.28 -0.94
N SER A 30 -0.58 -7.41 -1.79
CA SER A 30 0.79 -7.51 -1.30
C SER A 30 1.22 -6.18 -0.69
N GLY A 31 2.29 -6.20 0.12
CA GLY A 31 2.88 -4.98 0.65
C GLY A 31 3.45 -4.13 -0.49
N GLN A 32 3.13 -2.84 -0.48
CA GLN A 32 3.67 -1.88 -1.46
C GLN A 32 4.75 -1.04 -0.82
N ILE A 33 5.86 -0.89 -1.52
CA ILE A 33 6.93 0.07 -1.20
C ILE A 33 6.94 1.16 -2.28
N ALA A 34 7.72 2.23 -2.05
CA ALA A 34 7.66 3.43 -2.89
C ALA A 34 8.43 3.28 -4.21
N LEU A 35 8.17 2.22 -4.97
CA LEU A 35 8.66 2.09 -6.34
C LEU A 35 7.74 2.87 -7.27
N ASP A 36 8.33 3.74 -8.10
CA ASP A 36 7.61 4.40 -9.18
C ASP A 36 7.43 3.38 -10.32
N PRO A 37 6.19 3.02 -10.68
CA PRO A 37 5.98 2.00 -11.72
C PRO A 37 6.43 2.43 -13.11
N ALA A 38 6.53 3.73 -13.38
CA ALA A 38 6.97 4.24 -14.69
C ALA A 38 8.48 4.17 -14.87
N SER A 39 9.25 4.46 -13.83
CA SER A 39 10.72 4.50 -13.90
C SER A 39 11.40 3.27 -13.30
N GLY A 40 10.73 2.57 -12.39
CA GLY A 40 11.32 1.48 -11.61
C GLY A 40 12.21 1.97 -10.46
N ASP A 41 12.29 3.28 -10.25
CA ASP A 41 13.12 3.87 -9.20
C ASP A 41 12.37 4.00 -7.88
N LEU A 42 13.11 3.94 -6.77
CA LEU A 42 12.56 4.23 -5.44
C LEU A 42 12.40 5.73 -5.25
N VAL A 43 11.28 6.14 -4.65
CA VAL A 43 10.98 7.53 -4.29
C VAL A 43 11.25 7.69 -2.80
N LEU A 44 12.46 8.13 -2.47
CA LEU A 44 12.92 8.25 -1.08
C LEU A 44 13.32 9.69 -0.71
N ASP A 45 12.88 10.69 -1.47
CA ASP A 45 13.26 12.08 -1.30
C ASP A 45 12.88 12.63 0.08
N SER A 46 11.72 12.21 0.57
CA SER A 46 11.23 12.53 1.92
C SER A 46 10.27 11.42 2.35
N ILE A 47 10.02 11.31 3.64
CA ILE A 47 9.08 10.29 4.15
C ILE A 47 7.66 10.57 3.62
N GLU A 48 7.31 11.83 3.42
CA GLU A 48 6.00 12.22 2.89
C GLU A 48 5.86 11.79 1.43
N LYS A 49 6.87 12.03 0.60
CA LYS A 49 6.87 11.61 -0.81
C LYS A 49 6.90 10.09 -0.95
N GLU A 50 7.67 9.43 -0.11
CA GLU A 50 7.74 7.96 -0.07
C GLU A 50 6.36 7.38 0.24
N THR A 51 5.71 7.88 1.29
CA THR A 51 4.38 7.41 1.70
C THR A 51 3.33 7.70 0.63
N THR A 52 3.40 8.86 -0.02
CA THR A 52 2.49 9.20 -1.12
C THR A 52 2.63 8.19 -2.27
N GLN A 53 3.87 7.84 -2.66
CA GLN A 53 4.08 6.86 -3.73
C GLN A 53 3.50 5.49 -3.35
N VAL A 54 3.68 5.06 -2.11
CA VAL A 54 3.09 3.80 -1.62
C VAL A 54 1.57 3.83 -1.75
N MET A 55 0.94 4.92 -1.32
CA MET A 55 -0.52 5.06 -1.39
C MET A 55 -1.03 5.13 -2.84
N GLU A 56 -0.31 5.82 -3.73
CA GLU A 56 -0.66 5.85 -5.15
C GLU A 56 -0.54 4.47 -5.79
N ASN A 57 0.45 3.67 -5.42
CA ASN A 57 0.57 2.30 -5.88
C ASN A 57 -0.62 1.45 -5.42
N LEU A 58 -1.03 1.57 -4.15
CA LEU A 58 -2.19 0.88 -3.63
C LEU A 58 -3.49 1.33 -4.31
N LYS A 59 -3.60 2.64 -4.59
CA LYS A 59 -4.74 3.19 -5.32
C LYS A 59 -4.91 2.53 -6.68
N ALA A 60 -3.80 2.35 -7.40
CA ALA A 60 -3.80 1.70 -8.70
C ALA A 60 -4.25 0.23 -8.61
N VAL A 61 -3.77 -0.49 -7.60
CA VAL A 61 -4.14 -1.90 -7.37
C VAL A 61 -5.63 -2.00 -7.04
N LEU A 62 -6.13 -1.15 -6.15
CA LEU A 62 -7.56 -1.10 -5.81
C LEU A 62 -8.40 -0.82 -7.05
N SER A 63 -8.00 0.18 -7.83
CA SER A 63 -8.72 0.57 -9.05
C SER A 63 -8.82 -0.59 -10.05
N GLU A 64 -7.74 -1.37 -10.21
CA GLU A 64 -7.75 -2.55 -11.09
C GLU A 64 -8.78 -3.58 -10.63
N ALA A 65 -9.04 -3.67 -9.34
CA ALA A 65 -10.04 -4.57 -8.77
C ALA A 65 -11.46 -3.95 -8.77
N GLY A 66 -11.64 -2.77 -9.33
CA GLY A 66 -12.91 -2.05 -9.32
C GLY A 66 -13.25 -1.45 -7.96
N MET A 67 -12.24 -1.17 -7.14
CA MET A 67 -12.39 -0.64 -5.79
C MET A 67 -11.69 0.71 -5.63
N ASP A 68 -11.96 1.38 -4.53
CA ASP A 68 -11.25 2.57 -4.08
C ASP A 68 -10.98 2.46 -2.57
N PHE A 69 -10.41 3.52 -1.97
CA PHE A 69 -10.07 3.48 -0.56
C PHE A 69 -11.28 3.33 0.37
N SER A 70 -12.49 3.66 -0.08
CA SER A 70 -13.70 3.47 0.73
C SER A 70 -14.04 1.99 0.94
N HIS A 71 -13.49 1.10 0.13
CA HIS A 71 -13.68 -0.35 0.23
C HIS A 71 -12.67 -1.00 1.19
N VAL A 72 -11.65 -0.27 1.65
CA VAL A 72 -10.59 -0.84 2.50
C VAL A 72 -11.13 -1.09 3.90
N LEU A 73 -10.93 -2.31 4.38
CA LEU A 73 -11.37 -2.77 5.70
C LEU A 73 -10.23 -2.75 6.71
N LYS A 74 -9.03 -3.06 6.26
CA LYS A 74 -7.86 -3.22 7.13
C LYS A 74 -6.60 -2.75 6.41
N THR A 75 -5.78 -2.00 7.11
CA THR A 75 -4.45 -1.57 6.65
C THR A 75 -3.39 -2.02 7.63
N SER A 76 -2.26 -2.50 7.11
CA SER A 76 -1.06 -2.79 7.89
C SER A 76 0.05 -1.89 7.41
N ILE A 77 0.61 -1.10 8.31
CA ILE A 77 1.72 -0.19 8.04
C ILE A 77 2.96 -0.69 8.77
N PHE A 78 4.05 -0.88 8.01
CA PHE A 78 5.34 -1.29 8.54
C PHE A 78 6.34 -0.16 8.33
N LEU A 79 7.02 0.24 9.41
CA LEU A 79 7.99 1.34 9.40
C LEU A 79 9.35 0.81 9.82
N SER A 80 10.42 1.34 9.21
CA SER A 80 11.79 1.07 9.66
C SER A 80 12.17 1.92 10.87
N ASP A 81 11.43 3.02 11.12
CA ASP A 81 11.65 3.92 12.24
C ASP A 81 10.31 4.52 12.68
N MET A 82 9.87 4.22 13.89
CA MET A 82 8.59 4.71 14.42
C MET A 82 8.57 6.23 14.61
N GLN A 83 9.73 6.88 14.61
CA GLN A 83 9.80 8.35 14.65
C GLN A 83 9.17 8.99 13.41
N ASN A 84 9.04 8.23 12.33
CA ASN A 84 8.35 8.69 11.12
C ASN A 84 6.83 8.58 11.19
N PHE A 85 6.28 8.04 12.29
CA PHE A 85 4.85 7.76 12.40
C PHE A 85 3.97 8.97 12.08
N ALA A 86 4.27 10.13 12.68
CA ALA A 86 3.43 11.32 12.51
C ALA A 86 3.38 11.78 11.05
N LYS A 87 4.51 11.74 10.34
CA LYS A 87 4.58 12.13 8.93
C LYS A 87 3.86 11.15 8.02
N VAL A 88 4.05 9.85 8.26
CA VAL A 88 3.37 8.79 7.51
C VAL A 88 1.86 8.89 7.75
N ASN A 89 1.45 9.06 9.00
CA ASN A 89 0.04 9.16 9.36
C ASN A 89 -0.64 10.37 8.70
N ALA A 90 0.04 11.50 8.61
CA ALA A 90 -0.50 12.71 7.97
C ALA A 90 -0.79 12.48 6.48
N VAL A 91 0.12 11.82 5.76
CA VAL A 91 -0.08 11.47 4.34
C VAL A 91 -1.20 10.45 4.19
N TYR A 92 -1.15 9.39 5.00
CA TYR A 92 -2.16 8.33 4.98
C TYR A 92 -3.56 8.88 5.21
N ALA A 93 -3.72 9.76 6.19
CA ALA A 93 -5.01 10.34 6.57
C ALA A 93 -5.68 11.11 5.41
N ALA A 94 -4.89 11.66 4.49
CA ALA A 94 -5.43 12.40 3.35
C ALA A 94 -6.22 11.51 2.37
N TYR A 95 -6.04 10.20 2.44
CA TYR A 95 -6.72 9.24 1.55
C TYR A 95 -8.01 8.69 2.14
N PHE A 96 -8.34 8.99 3.39
CA PHE A 96 -9.49 8.41 4.08
C PHE A 96 -10.35 9.47 4.75
N ASN A 97 -11.64 9.17 4.88
CA ASN A 97 -12.54 9.90 5.76
C ASN A 97 -12.35 9.32 7.17
N GLU A 98 -11.99 10.15 8.13
CA GLU A 98 -11.70 9.72 9.50
C GLU A 98 -12.87 8.97 10.13
N ALA A 99 -14.11 9.38 9.84
CA ALA A 99 -15.31 8.75 10.41
C ALA A 99 -15.52 7.31 9.94
N THR A 100 -14.95 6.94 8.78
CA THR A 100 -15.15 5.61 8.16
C THR A 100 -13.82 4.92 7.84
N ALA A 101 -12.73 5.38 8.46
CA ALA A 101 -11.40 4.84 8.19
C ALA A 101 -11.32 3.34 8.54
N PRO A 102 -10.49 2.58 7.81
CA PRO A 102 -10.32 1.16 8.08
C PRO A 102 -9.63 0.88 9.41
N ALA A 103 -9.78 -0.34 9.91
CA ALA A 103 -8.94 -0.81 11.01
C ALA A 103 -7.48 -0.80 10.56
N ARG A 104 -6.56 -0.55 11.52
CA ARG A 104 -5.14 -0.40 11.17
C ARG A 104 -4.24 -0.79 12.35
N GLU A 105 -3.09 -1.37 12.05
CA GLU A 105 -1.94 -1.38 12.96
C GLU A 105 -0.76 -0.72 12.26
N THR A 106 0.15 -0.16 13.06
CA THR A 106 1.42 0.38 12.60
C THR A 106 2.50 -0.17 13.51
N VAL A 107 3.50 -0.85 12.93
CA VAL A 107 4.58 -1.47 13.69
C VAL A 107 5.93 -1.09 13.10
N GLU A 108 6.94 -1.04 13.96
CA GLU A 108 8.33 -0.89 13.54
C GLU A 108 8.92 -2.27 13.32
N VAL A 109 9.66 -2.43 12.23
CA VAL A 109 10.35 -3.68 11.87
C VAL A 109 11.83 -3.42 11.73
N ALA A 110 12.64 -4.49 11.81
CA ALA A 110 14.09 -4.36 11.72
C ALA A 110 14.53 -3.84 10.35
N ASN A 111 13.93 -4.37 9.26
CA ASN A 111 14.24 -3.97 7.90
C ASN A 111 13.05 -4.19 7.00
N LEU A 112 12.99 -3.43 5.91
CA LEU A 112 12.00 -3.60 4.85
C LEU A 112 12.70 -3.94 3.53
N PRO A 113 11.99 -4.49 2.54
CA PRO A 113 12.56 -4.78 1.23
C PRO A 113 13.24 -3.54 0.65
N LYS A 114 14.42 -3.72 0.05
CA LYS A 114 15.25 -2.66 -0.51
C LYS A 114 15.60 -1.58 0.52
N TYR A 115 15.47 -1.91 1.82
CA TYR A 115 15.77 -0.99 2.92
C TYR A 115 15.00 0.33 2.85
N VAL A 116 13.76 0.28 2.36
CA VAL A 116 12.86 1.43 2.37
C VAL A 116 12.39 1.74 3.80
N ASN A 117 11.69 2.85 3.95
CA ASN A 117 11.23 3.31 5.28
C ASN A 117 9.77 2.95 5.56
N VAL A 118 8.97 2.68 4.54
CA VAL A 118 7.52 2.43 4.67
C VAL A 118 7.10 1.30 3.74
N GLU A 119 6.29 0.38 4.27
CA GLU A 119 5.59 -0.62 3.47
C GLU A 119 4.15 -0.72 3.97
N ILE A 120 3.19 -0.76 3.06
CA ILE A 120 1.76 -0.81 3.41
C ILE A 120 1.05 -1.89 2.61
N SER A 121 0.20 -2.67 3.29
CA SER A 121 -0.71 -3.62 2.65
C SER A 121 -2.15 -3.39 3.13
N MET A 122 -3.12 -3.88 2.35
CA MET A 122 -4.53 -3.65 2.64
C MET A 122 -5.37 -4.88 2.37
N VAL A 123 -6.49 -4.97 3.08
CA VAL A 123 -7.59 -5.88 2.81
C VAL A 123 -8.82 -5.02 2.51
N ALA A 124 -9.48 -5.30 1.40
CA ALA A 124 -10.65 -4.55 0.96
C ALA A 124 -11.77 -5.50 0.55
N ALA A 125 -12.98 -4.99 0.45
CA ALA A 125 -14.15 -5.78 0.00
C ALA A 125 -15.12 -4.89 -0.76
N LEU A 126 -15.76 -5.49 -1.76
CA LEU A 126 -16.86 -4.86 -2.49
C LEU A 126 -18.11 -4.67 -1.59
#